data_f988eb9d6cfa58dc83af9abd90535b34
#
_entry.id   f988eb9d6cfa58dc83af9abd90535b34
#
_cell.length_a   1.000
_cell.length_b   1.000
_cell.length_c   1.000
_cell.angle_alpha   90.00
_cell.angle_beta   90.00
_cell.angle_gamma   90.00
#
_symmetry.space_group_name_H-M   'P 1'
#
loop_
_entity.id
_entity.type
_entity.pdbx_description
1 polymer ?
#
loop_
_entity_poly.entity_id
_entity_poly.type
_entity_poly.pdbx_seq_one_letter_code
_entity_poly.pdbx_strand_id
1 'polypeptide(L)'
;MKRRKPPESRAGKIRTVTIAGLEVTLETGEYEDGSLCEIKVIVGKEGGALRELDVGTRGFSLALQYGAPVELIVEHMVYHETELGGVVKGCQIKLCKSIWDWVGRYLRNKYVKGTQ
;
A
#
# COMPACT_ATOMS: atom_id res chain seq x y z
N MET A 1 10.45 -10.23 -20.30
CA MET A 1 10.51 -9.73 -18.92
C MET A 1 10.12 -10.86 -17.96
N LYS A 2 10.93 -11.10 -16.98
CA LYS A 2 10.74 -12.27 -16.12
C LYS A 2 10.26 -11.86 -14.75
N ARG A 3 9.19 -12.50 -14.27
CA ARG A 3 8.65 -12.23 -12.95
C ARG A 3 9.58 -12.77 -11.86
N ARG A 4 9.87 -11.93 -10.87
CA ARG A 4 10.56 -12.36 -9.67
C ARG A 4 9.51 -12.77 -8.65
N LYS A 5 9.28 -14.06 -8.49
CA LYS A 5 8.25 -14.55 -7.59
C LYS A 5 8.58 -14.23 -6.13
N PRO A 6 7.58 -13.82 -5.32
CA PRO A 6 7.81 -13.70 -3.88
C PRO A 6 8.16 -15.04 -3.26
N PRO A 7 9.00 -15.05 -2.21
CA PRO A 7 9.28 -16.30 -1.48
C PRO A 7 8.01 -16.82 -0.82
N GLU A 8 7.90 -18.12 -0.65
CA GLU A 8 6.74 -18.72 0.02
C GLU A 8 6.59 -18.23 1.46
N SER A 9 7.71 -18.14 2.17
CA SER A 9 7.73 -17.57 3.51
C SER A 9 8.46 -16.23 3.44
N ARG A 10 7.79 -15.16 3.81
CA ARG A 10 8.34 -13.83 3.65
C ARG A 10 7.99 -12.91 4.81
N ALA A 11 8.93 -12.02 5.11
CA ALA A 11 8.71 -10.96 6.09
C ALA A 11 7.80 -9.90 5.48
N GLY A 12 7.26 -9.07 6.33
CA GLY A 12 6.42 -7.95 5.91
C GLY A 12 5.93 -7.18 7.11
N LYS A 13 5.05 -6.24 6.84
CA LYS A 13 4.46 -5.38 7.87
C LYS A 13 2.95 -5.44 7.74
N ILE A 14 2.28 -5.36 8.89
CA ILE A 14 0.83 -5.26 8.96
C ILE A 14 0.53 -4.00 9.73
N ARG A 15 -0.24 -3.10 9.13
CA ARG A 15 -0.63 -1.85 9.78
C ARG A 15 -2.12 -1.61 9.60
N THR A 16 -2.81 -1.43 10.72
CA THR A 16 -4.24 -1.11 10.71
C THR A 16 -4.43 0.31 11.22
N VAL A 17 -5.17 1.10 10.47
CA VAL A 17 -5.52 2.46 10.83
C VAL A 17 -7.00 2.68 10.56
N THR A 18 -7.52 3.81 11.03
CA THR A 18 -8.87 4.26 10.68
C THR A 18 -8.74 5.49 9.79
N ILE A 19 -9.36 5.45 8.61
CA ILE A 19 -9.37 6.57 7.68
C ILE A 19 -10.83 6.98 7.49
N ALA A 20 -11.16 8.22 7.90
CA ALA A 20 -12.52 8.74 7.82
C ALA A 20 -13.55 7.77 8.42
N GLY A 21 -13.19 7.12 9.52
CA GLY A 21 -14.07 6.18 10.21
C GLY A 21 -14.04 4.75 9.69
N LEU A 22 -13.33 4.48 8.59
CA LEU A 22 -13.20 3.12 8.03
C LEU A 22 -11.92 2.47 8.52
N GLU A 23 -12.02 1.21 8.94
CA GLU A 23 -10.84 0.44 9.29
C GLU A 23 -10.13 -0.01 8.02
N VAL A 24 -8.85 0.32 7.91
CA VAL A 24 -8.03 -0.02 6.75
C VAL A 24 -6.77 -0.72 7.23
N THR A 25 -6.49 -1.89 6.67
CA THR A 25 -5.29 -2.65 7.00
C THR A 25 -4.44 -2.77 5.75
N LEU A 26 -3.18 -2.38 5.86
CA LEU A 26 -2.18 -2.59 4.82
C LEU A 26 -1.27 -3.73 5.25
N GLU A 27 -1.11 -4.72 4.38
CA GLU A 27 -0.15 -5.80 4.55
C GLU A 27 0.88 -5.70 3.44
N THR A 28 2.15 -5.85 3.80
CA THR A 28 3.23 -5.87 2.82
C THR A 28 3.94 -7.21 2.86
N GLY A 29 4.54 -7.60 1.75
CA GLY A 29 5.46 -8.73 1.70
C GLY A 29 6.79 -8.28 1.13
N GLU A 30 7.87 -8.90 1.57
CA GLU A 30 9.23 -8.49 1.20
C GLU A 30 10.01 -9.67 0.64
N TYR A 31 10.90 -9.35 -0.31
CA TYR A 31 11.92 -10.31 -0.72
C TYR A 31 12.96 -10.47 0.41
N GLU A 32 13.83 -11.44 0.27
CA GLU A 32 14.87 -11.71 1.28
C GLU A 32 15.80 -10.52 1.51
N ASP A 33 15.96 -9.68 0.50
CA ASP A 33 16.79 -8.47 0.60
C ASP A 33 16.06 -7.29 1.26
N GLY A 34 14.81 -7.48 1.68
CA GLY A 34 14.03 -6.43 2.34
C GLY A 34 13.27 -5.53 1.39
N SER A 35 13.40 -5.71 0.07
CA SER A 35 12.65 -4.90 -0.87
C SER A 35 11.20 -5.38 -0.97
N LEU A 36 10.31 -4.46 -1.29
CA LEU A 36 8.87 -4.73 -1.34
C LEU A 36 8.53 -5.61 -2.55
N CYS A 37 7.75 -6.66 -2.33
CA CYS A 37 7.32 -7.53 -3.42
C CYS A 37 5.80 -7.65 -3.55
N GLU A 38 5.05 -7.29 -2.53
CA GLU A 38 3.59 -7.30 -2.64
C GLU A 38 2.96 -6.38 -1.62
N ILE A 39 1.75 -5.94 -1.94
CA ILE A 39 0.91 -5.19 -1.02
C ILE A 39 -0.50 -5.76 -1.07
N LYS A 40 -1.22 -5.62 0.04
CA LYS A 40 -2.62 -5.96 0.12
C LYS A 40 -3.31 -4.94 1.02
N VAL A 41 -4.43 -4.39 0.55
CA VAL A 41 -5.21 -3.42 1.32
C VAL A 41 -6.56 -4.04 1.62
N ILE A 42 -6.87 -4.15 2.90
CA ILE A 42 -8.12 -4.72 3.39
C ILE A 42 -8.92 -3.61 4.05
N VAL A 43 -10.15 -3.41 3.58
CA VAL A 43 -11.07 -2.45 4.19
C VAL A 43 -12.16 -3.26 4.88
N GLY A 44 -12.41 -2.95 6.13
CA GLY A 44 -13.19 -3.79 7.04
C GLY A 44 -14.46 -4.38 6.47
N LYS A 45 -15.51 -3.59 6.30
CA LYS A 45 -16.78 -4.08 5.75
C LYS A 45 -17.00 -3.40 4.42
N GLU A 46 -16.43 -3.99 3.39
CA GLU A 46 -16.44 -3.42 2.06
C GLU A 46 -17.76 -3.62 1.34
N GLY A 47 -18.15 -2.62 0.59
CA GLY A 47 -19.16 -2.74 -0.42
C GLY A 47 -18.51 -2.86 -1.79
N GLY A 48 -19.31 -2.80 -2.84
CA GLY A 48 -18.84 -3.01 -4.21
C GLY A 48 -17.67 -2.13 -4.62
N ALA A 49 -17.73 -0.84 -4.30
CA ALA A 49 -16.68 0.11 -4.71
C ALA A 49 -15.33 -0.20 -4.07
N LEU A 50 -15.32 -0.79 -2.88
CA LEU A 50 -14.07 -1.06 -2.17
C LEU A 50 -13.36 -2.31 -2.68
N ARG A 51 -14.04 -3.15 -3.45
CA ARG A 51 -13.40 -4.30 -4.09
C ARG A 51 -12.42 -3.89 -5.17
N GLU A 52 -12.57 -2.69 -5.70
CA GLU A 52 -11.63 -2.18 -6.70
C GLU A 52 -10.22 -2.07 -6.13
N LEU A 53 -10.09 -1.89 -4.82
CA LEU A 53 -8.78 -1.83 -4.17
C LEU A 53 -8.04 -3.16 -4.30
N ASP A 54 -8.75 -4.28 -4.23
CA ASP A 54 -8.13 -5.59 -4.35
C ASP A 54 -7.48 -5.79 -5.73
N VAL A 55 -8.18 -5.39 -6.78
CA VAL A 55 -7.63 -5.46 -8.13
C VAL A 55 -6.41 -4.54 -8.26
N GLY A 56 -6.52 -3.32 -7.73
CA GLY A 56 -5.41 -2.38 -7.75
C GLY A 56 -4.17 -2.90 -7.02
N THR A 57 -4.36 -3.50 -5.85
CA THR A 57 -3.22 -4.02 -5.09
C THR A 57 -2.55 -5.17 -5.81
N ARG A 58 -3.31 -6.04 -6.48
CA ARG A 58 -2.74 -7.10 -7.30
C ARG A 58 -1.92 -6.55 -8.45
N GLY A 59 -2.43 -5.51 -9.11
CA GLY A 59 -1.72 -4.85 -10.21
C GLY A 59 -0.41 -4.23 -9.73
N PHE A 60 -0.43 -3.53 -8.62
CA PHE A 60 0.79 -2.95 -8.06
C PHE A 60 1.78 -4.03 -7.63
N SER A 61 1.29 -5.11 -7.03
CA SER A 61 2.16 -6.22 -6.64
C SER A 61 2.83 -6.87 -7.86
N LEU A 62 2.07 -7.10 -8.93
CA LEU A 62 2.63 -7.63 -10.16
C LEU A 62 3.68 -6.69 -10.76
N ALA A 63 3.40 -5.38 -10.75
CA ALA A 63 4.36 -4.40 -11.26
C ALA A 63 5.68 -4.49 -10.50
N LEU A 64 5.63 -4.58 -9.17
CA LEU A 64 6.82 -4.73 -8.35
C LEU A 64 7.57 -6.01 -8.71
N GLN A 65 6.85 -7.10 -8.90
CA GLN A 65 7.46 -8.40 -9.20
C GLN A 65 8.09 -8.46 -10.60
N TYR A 66 7.65 -7.60 -11.50
CA TYR A 66 8.23 -7.47 -12.82
C TYR A 66 9.27 -6.35 -12.93
N GLY A 67 9.66 -5.77 -11.80
CA GLY A 67 10.79 -4.87 -11.76
C GLY A 67 10.47 -3.38 -11.69
N ALA A 68 9.21 -2.99 -11.56
CA ALA A 68 8.91 -1.58 -11.37
C ALA A 68 9.51 -1.13 -10.04
N PRO A 69 10.22 -0.01 -10.01
CA PRO A 69 10.77 0.50 -8.75
C PRO A 69 9.64 0.97 -7.83
N VAL A 70 9.83 0.77 -6.53
CA VAL A 70 8.81 1.17 -5.56
C VAL A 70 8.53 2.68 -5.61
N GLU A 71 9.54 3.48 -5.93
CA GLU A 71 9.38 4.92 -6.07
C GLU A 71 8.34 5.28 -7.12
N LEU A 72 8.33 4.56 -8.23
CA LEU A 72 7.36 4.79 -9.29
C LEU A 72 5.94 4.44 -8.84
N ILE A 73 5.79 3.33 -8.14
CA ILE A 73 4.50 2.91 -7.60
C ILE A 73 3.96 3.96 -6.63
N VAL A 74 4.82 4.41 -5.73
CA VAL A 74 4.46 5.41 -4.71
C VAL A 74 4.01 6.72 -5.36
N GLU A 75 4.67 7.15 -6.44
CA GLU A 75 4.30 8.38 -7.14
C GLU A 75 2.86 8.36 -7.64
N HIS A 76 2.36 7.20 -8.02
CA HIS A 76 0.99 7.07 -8.50
C HIS A 76 -0.04 7.03 -7.37
N MET A 77 0.39 6.83 -6.15
CA MET A 77 -0.51 6.74 -4.99
C MET A 77 -0.58 8.03 -4.19
N VAL A 78 0.58 8.68 -3.98
CA VAL A 78 0.69 9.83 -3.08
C VAL A 78 -0.11 11.00 -3.63
N TYR A 79 -0.91 11.62 -2.74
CA TYR A 79 -1.79 12.75 -3.05
C TYR A 79 -2.93 12.44 -4.02
N HIS A 80 -3.15 11.17 -4.35
CA HIS A 80 -4.34 10.79 -5.10
C HIS A 80 -5.58 11.07 -4.24
N GLU A 81 -6.51 11.84 -4.75
CA GLU A 81 -7.66 12.30 -4.00
C GLU A 81 -8.94 11.55 -4.40
N THR A 82 -9.68 11.07 -3.41
CA THR A 82 -10.99 10.46 -3.61
C THR A 82 -11.91 10.87 -2.46
N GLU A 83 -13.17 10.46 -2.53
CA GLU A 83 -14.13 10.73 -1.47
C GLU A 83 -13.81 10.02 -0.17
N LEU A 84 -12.95 8.99 -0.21
CA LEU A 84 -12.61 8.18 0.97
C LEU A 84 -11.36 8.68 1.69
N GLY A 85 -11.05 9.95 1.59
CA GLY A 85 -9.96 10.56 2.33
C GLY A 85 -10.45 11.20 3.62
N GLY A 86 -9.53 11.63 4.45
CA GLY A 86 -9.87 12.36 5.67
C GLY A 86 -8.91 12.11 6.80
N VAL A 87 -9.44 12.18 8.01
CA VAL A 87 -8.66 12.04 9.25
C VAL A 87 -8.21 10.59 9.40
N VAL A 88 -6.92 10.41 9.69
CA VAL A 88 -6.32 9.09 9.93
C VAL A 88 -6.01 8.97 11.41
N LYS A 89 -6.41 7.86 12.01
CA LYS A 89 -6.09 7.54 13.40
C LYS A 89 -5.30 6.25 13.44
N GLY A 90 -4.28 6.21 14.28
CA GLY A 90 -3.48 5.00 14.48
C GLY A 90 -2.08 5.05 13.90
N CYS A 91 -1.66 6.17 13.32
CA CYS A 91 -0.29 6.33 12.85
C CYS A 91 0.10 7.82 12.82
N GLN A 92 1.34 8.10 12.37
CA GLN A 92 1.85 9.47 12.33
C GLN A 92 1.25 10.30 11.21
N ILE A 93 0.78 9.66 10.15
CA ILE A 93 0.08 10.35 9.06
C ILE A 93 -1.32 10.69 9.58
N LYS A 94 -1.64 11.96 9.73
CA LYS A 94 -2.89 12.40 10.38
C LYS A 94 -4.02 12.69 9.42
N LEU A 95 -3.71 13.02 8.18
CA LEU A 95 -4.70 13.31 7.15
C LEU A 95 -4.25 12.68 5.84
N CYS A 96 -5.20 12.20 5.06
CA CYS A 96 -4.91 11.69 3.73
C CYS A 96 -6.01 12.10 2.77
N LYS A 97 -5.67 12.15 1.49
CA LYS A 97 -6.63 12.51 0.43
C LYS A 97 -7.42 11.31 -0.08
N SER A 98 -6.91 10.11 0.18
CA SER A 98 -7.57 8.86 -0.17
C SER A 98 -6.88 7.72 0.56
N ILE A 99 -7.46 6.53 0.50
CA ILE A 99 -6.80 5.33 1.01
C ILE A 99 -5.46 5.13 0.27
N TRP A 100 -5.45 5.32 -1.05
CA TRP A 100 -4.21 5.20 -1.84
C TRP A 100 -3.16 6.21 -1.43
N ASP A 101 -3.55 7.45 -1.13
CA ASP A 101 -2.62 8.46 -0.64
C ASP A 101 -1.95 8.00 0.67
N TRP A 102 -2.75 7.46 1.59
CA TRP A 102 -2.19 6.94 2.85
C TRP A 102 -1.26 5.77 2.58
N VAL A 103 -1.67 4.81 1.75
CA VAL A 103 -0.84 3.64 1.41
C VAL A 103 0.48 4.10 0.79
N GLY A 104 0.42 5.00 -0.18
CA GLY A 104 1.64 5.48 -0.85
C GLY A 104 2.59 6.18 0.10
N ARG A 105 2.06 7.03 0.98
CA ARG A 105 2.90 7.74 1.94
C ARG A 105 3.51 6.79 2.97
N TYR A 106 2.76 5.79 3.39
CA TYR A 106 3.27 4.77 4.29
C TYR A 106 4.40 3.98 3.62
N LEU A 107 4.18 3.51 2.40
CA LEU A 107 5.19 2.75 1.65
C LEU A 107 6.44 3.59 1.38
N ARG A 108 6.26 4.87 1.06
CA ARG A 108 7.38 5.78 0.84
C ARG A 108 8.26 5.86 2.08
N ASN A 109 7.64 5.99 3.25
CA ASN A 109 8.38 6.11 4.50
C ASN A 109 9.13 4.82 4.86
N LYS A 110 8.63 3.67 4.44
CA LYS A 110 9.20 2.38 4.83
C LYS A 110 10.15 1.80 3.78
N TYR A 111 9.92 2.08 2.52
CA TYR A 111 10.61 1.36 1.44
C TYR A 111 11.37 2.26 0.46
N VAL A 112 11.22 3.56 0.51
CA VAL A 112 11.95 4.48 -0.35
C VAL A 112 13.10 5.09 0.44
N LYS A 113 14.32 4.86 -0.01
CA LYS A 113 15.51 5.35 0.68
C LYS A 113 15.58 6.88 0.66
N GLY A 114 16.07 7.44 1.75
CA GLY A 114 16.24 8.88 1.86
C GLY A 114 14.97 9.64 2.19
N THR A 115 13.86 8.95 2.38
CA THR A 115 12.58 9.56 2.76
C THR A 115 12.38 9.46 4.27
N GLN A 116 12.04 10.54 4.87
CA GLN A 116 11.79 10.60 6.31
C GLN A 116 10.33 10.92 6.60
#